data_4ba75cc804cd75ab07669588e5e5f5b7
#
_entry.id   4ba75cc804cd75ab07669588e5e5f5b7
#
_cell.length_a   1.000
_cell.length_b   1.000
_cell.length_c   1.000
_cell.angle_alpha   90.00
_cell.angle_beta   90.00
_cell.angle_gamma   90.00
#
_symmetry.space_group_name_H-M   'P 1'
#
loop_
_entity.id
_entity.type
_entity.pdbx_description
1 polymer ?
#
loop_
_entity_poly.entity_id
_entity_poly.type
_entity_poly.pdbx_seq_one_letter_code
_entity_poly.pdbx_strand_id
1 'polypeptide(L)'
;MNKARLLRSSLFLCTLVGVVACSPIKIPESNQYKLDAFSSQKLIKNKTNTSILISQPEAMAGNQTEQMHYIKKPYELSSFVHNAWISSPANMLYPLIIQSLQKTGYFFAVASGPYVDKADYRLDTQVIALQQNFLVKPSATELVVKAMVTHIDDNRVIASRVISQRIPCPTDTPYGGVIAANKAVQALTANLSLFVINAVKHDS
;
A
#
# COMPACT_ATOMS: atom_id res chain seq x y z
N MET A 1 -16.73 29.94 -71.30
CA MET A 1 -17.32 30.33 -70.01
C MET A 1 -17.73 29.04 -69.31
N ASN A 2 -17.14 28.66 -68.17
CA ASN A 2 -17.53 27.63 -67.18
C ASN A 2 -16.43 26.69 -66.67
N LYS A 3 -15.17 26.71 -67.11
CA LYS A 3 -14.13 25.86 -66.50
C LYS A 3 -13.58 26.45 -65.19
N ALA A 4 -13.55 27.78 -65.01
CA ALA A 4 -13.05 28.43 -63.80
C ALA A 4 -14.04 28.37 -62.66
N ARG A 5 -15.34 28.23 -62.89
CA ARG A 5 -16.34 28.09 -61.81
C ARG A 5 -16.37 26.67 -61.20
N LEU A 6 -16.15 25.64 -62.04
CA LEU A 6 -16.05 24.25 -61.56
C LEU A 6 -14.78 23.99 -60.72
N LEU A 7 -13.65 24.63 -61.06
CA LEU A 7 -12.43 24.50 -60.26
C LEU A 7 -12.55 25.18 -58.90
N ARG A 8 -13.27 26.32 -58.80
CA ARG A 8 -13.50 27.01 -57.52
C ARG A 8 -14.45 26.25 -56.59
N SER A 9 -15.47 25.60 -57.14
CA SER A 9 -16.41 24.77 -56.36
C SER A 9 -15.75 23.49 -55.84
N SER A 10 -14.84 22.88 -56.61
CA SER A 10 -14.12 21.68 -56.21
C SER A 10 -13.08 21.98 -55.09
N LEU A 11 -12.46 23.16 -55.13
CA LEU A 11 -11.48 23.56 -54.10
C LEU A 11 -12.15 23.90 -52.75
N PHE A 12 -13.39 24.43 -52.78
CA PHE A 12 -14.16 24.73 -51.57
C PHE A 12 -14.76 23.48 -50.91
N LEU A 13 -15.00 22.40 -51.65
CA LEU A 13 -15.51 21.14 -51.14
C LEU A 13 -14.40 20.31 -50.46
N CYS A 14 -13.14 20.41 -50.90
CA CYS A 14 -12.00 19.74 -50.28
C CYS A 14 -11.59 20.34 -48.94
N THR A 15 -11.85 21.63 -48.66
CA THR A 15 -11.50 22.27 -47.38
C THR A 15 -12.50 21.98 -46.25
N LEU A 16 -13.67 21.40 -46.55
CA LEU A 16 -14.71 21.13 -45.53
C LEU A 16 -14.60 19.74 -44.91
N VAL A 17 -13.76 18.85 -45.45
CA VAL A 17 -13.64 17.45 -44.97
C VAL A 17 -12.56 17.27 -43.90
N GLY A 18 -11.77 18.33 -43.59
CA GLY A 18 -10.59 18.26 -42.70
C GLY A 18 -10.83 18.43 -41.18
N VAL A 19 -12.08 18.59 -40.69
CA VAL A 19 -12.34 19.02 -39.32
C VAL A 19 -12.95 17.95 -38.39
N VAL A 20 -13.01 16.69 -38.79
CA VAL A 20 -13.76 15.65 -38.04
C VAL A 20 -12.85 14.63 -37.35
N ALA A 21 -11.65 14.95 -36.98
CA ALA A 21 -10.72 13.96 -36.40
C ALA A 21 -10.16 14.30 -35.00
N CYS A 22 -10.88 15.02 -34.15
CA CYS A 22 -10.57 15.12 -32.73
C CYS A 22 -11.75 14.61 -31.90
N SER A 23 -11.98 13.30 -31.91
CA SER A 23 -12.79 12.68 -30.87
C SER A 23 -11.96 12.72 -29.56
N PRO A 24 -12.45 13.32 -28.47
CA PRO A 24 -11.76 13.26 -27.20
C PRO A 24 -11.65 11.80 -26.78
N ILE A 25 -10.43 11.30 -26.64
CA ILE A 25 -10.18 9.99 -26.06
C ILE A 25 -10.67 10.09 -24.61
N LYS A 26 -11.80 9.43 -24.29
CA LYS A 26 -12.23 9.24 -22.91
C LYS A 26 -11.17 8.40 -22.22
N ILE A 27 -10.36 9.02 -21.38
CA ILE A 27 -9.46 8.30 -20.48
C ILE A 27 -10.37 7.50 -19.54
N PRO A 28 -10.26 6.16 -19.48
CA PRO A 28 -11.08 5.36 -18.58
C PRO A 28 -10.83 5.85 -17.15
N GLU A 29 -11.90 6.16 -16.41
CA GLU A 29 -11.78 6.50 -15.00
C GLU A 29 -11.22 5.31 -14.25
N SER A 30 -10.13 5.52 -13.51
CA SER A 30 -9.55 4.52 -12.62
C SER A 30 -10.09 4.72 -11.22
N ASN A 31 -10.67 3.67 -10.63
CA ASN A 31 -11.07 3.68 -9.23
C ASN A 31 -9.83 3.70 -8.34
N GLN A 32 -9.77 4.65 -7.40
CA GLN A 32 -8.69 4.75 -6.44
C GLN A 32 -9.16 4.34 -5.05
N TYR A 33 -8.35 3.50 -4.39
CA TYR A 33 -8.65 2.94 -3.09
C TYR A 33 -7.54 3.23 -2.08
N LYS A 34 -7.89 3.23 -0.79
CA LYS A 34 -6.93 3.43 0.30
C LYS A 34 -6.93 2.26 1.28
N LEU A 35 -5.81 2.10 1.96
CA LEU A 35 -5.73 1.37 3.21
C LEU A 35 -6.01 2.36 4.35
N ASP A 36 -6.90 2.00 5.27
CA ASP A 36 -7.37 2.91 6.33
C ASP A 36 -7.61 2.18 7.67
N ALA A 37 -7.53 0.86 7.68
CA ALA A 37 -7.75 0.05 8.86
C ALA A 37 -6.43 -0.24 9.58
N PHE A 38 -6.43 -0.14 10.91
CA PHE A 38 -5.32 -0.52 11.77
C PHE A 38 -5.83 -1.08 13.09
N SER A 39 -4.96 -1.75 13.84
CA SER A 39 -5.30 -2.24 15.18
C SER A 39 -5.35 -1.09 16.17
N SER A 40 -6.50 -0.92 16.82
CA SER A 40 -6.68 0.02 17.94
C SER A 40 -6.56 -0.66 19.32
N GLN A 41 -6.03 -1.87 19.36
CA GLN A 41 -5.94 -2.67 20.58
C GLN A 41 -5.02 -2.04 21.60
N LYS A 42 -5.54 -1.77 22.81
CA LYS A 42 -4.76 -1.34 23.96
C LYS A 42 -4.18 -2.59 24.64
N LEU A 43 -2.87 -2.71 24.65
CA LEU A 43 -2.19 -3.90 25.15
C LEU A 43 -1.71 -3.76 26.62
N ILE A 44 -1.49 -2.53 27.07
CA ILE A 44 -0.89 -2.24 28.37
C ILE A 44 -1.58 -1.06 29.05
N LYS A 45 -1.73 -1.12 30.38
CA LYS A 45 -2.32 -0.05 31.18
C LYS A 45 -1.32 1.08 31.48
N ASN A 46 -0.05 0.74 31.76
CA ASN A 46 0.98 1.71 32.13
C ASN A 46 2.03 1.80 31.03
N LYS A 47 2.37 3.02 30.61
CA LYS A 47 3.44 3.28 29.66
C LYS A 47 4.81 2.94 30.28
N THR A 48 5.71 2.46 29.45
CA THR A 48 7.14 2.40 29.79
C THR A 48 7.81 3.77 29.57
N ASN A 49 9.05 3.92 29.98
CA ASN A 49 9.88 5.09 29.61
C ASN A 49 10.59 4.88 28.26
N THR A 50 10.21 3.87 27.52
CA THR A 50 10.85 3.47 26.27
C THR A 50 10.21 4.19 25.09
N SER A 51 11.04 4.68 24.19
CA SER A 51 10.66 5.34 22.93
C SER A 51 11.01 4.46 21.73
N ILE A 52 10.25 4.63 20.64
CA ILE A 52 10.50 3.92 19.39
C ILE A 52 10.36 4.85 18.18
N LEU A 53 11.34 4.77 17.29
CA LEU A 53 11.32 5.43 15.97
C LEU A 53 10.76 4.46 14.93
N ILE A 54 9.78 4.90 14.19
CA ILE A 54 9.23 4.16 13.05
C ILE A 54 9.82 4.74 11.77
N SER A 55 10.64 3.94 11.08
CA SER A 55 11.17 4.29 9.77
C SER A 55 10.06 4.24 8.71
N GLN A 56 10.20 5.05 7.65
CA GLN A 56 9.37 4.93 6.46
C GLN A 56 9.47 3.50 5.92
N PRO A 57 8.36 2.78 5.74
CA PRO A 57 8.41 1.44 5.18
C PRO A 57 8.99 1.43 3.78
N GLU A 58 9.84 0.44 3.50
CA GLU A 58 10.31 0.16 2.14
C GLU A 58 9.33 -0.77 1.41
N ALA A 59 9.42 -0.84 0.10
CA ALA A 59 8.69 -1.81 -0.71
C ALA A 59 9.67 -2.58 -1.60
N MET A 60 9.51 -3.90 -1.68
CA MET A 60 10.22 -4.70 -2.67
C MET A 60 9.82 -4.29 -4.09
N ALA A 61 10.72 -4.53 -5.04
CA ALA A 61 10.45 -4.35 -6.46
C ALA A 61 9.11 -5.00 -6.85
N GLY A 62 8.29 -4.27 -7.60
CA GLY A 62 6.92 -4.69 -7.95
C GLY A 62 5.83 -4.17 -7.00
N ASN A 63 6.16 -3.74 -5.76
CA ASN A 63 5.19 -3.16 -4.81
C ASN A 63 5.46 -1.66 -4.52
N GLN A 64 6.27 -1.00 -5.34
CA GLN A 64 6.69 0.39 -5.14
C GLN A 64 5.69 1.41 -5.70
N THR A 65 4.75 0.96 -6.52
CA THR A 65 3.78 1.80 -7.23
C THR A 65 2.40 1.72 -6.61
N GLU A 66 1.48 2.48 -7.16
CA GLU A 66 0.05 2.52 -6.80
C GLU A 66 -0.76 1.36 -7.43
N GLN A 67 -0.09 0.46 -8.16
CA GLN A 67 -0.77 -0.64 -8.83
C GLN A 67 -1.37 -1.63 -7.84
N MET A 68 -2.61 -2.02 -8.09
CA MET A 68 -3.25 -3.13 -7.40
C MET A 68 -2.92 -4.43 -8.11
N HIS A 69 -2.13 -5.29 -7.45
CA HIS A 69 -1.66 -6.54 -8.03
C HIS A 69 -2.59 -7.72 -7.76
N TYR A 70 -2.59 -8.68 -8.68
CA TYR A 70 -3.27 -9.95 -8.53
C TYR A 70 -2.52 -11.11 -9.20
N ILE A 71 -2.84 -12.34 -8.77
CA ILE A 71 -2.33 -13.59 -9.34
C ILE A 71 -3.52 -14.43 -9.82
N LYS A 72 -3.53 -14.80 -11.12
CA LYS A 72 -4.49 -15.74 -11.73
C LYS A 72 -3.84 -17.01 -12.24
N LYS A 73 -2.52 -16.97 -12.46
CA LYS A 73 -1.70 -18.14 -12.83
C LYS A 73 -0.47 -18.20 -11.94
N PRO A 74 0.03 -19.39 -11.61
CA PRO A 74 1.28 -19.52 -10.87
C PRO A 74 2.41 -18.71 -11.55
N TYR A 75 3.22 -18.00 -10.74
CA TYR A 75 4.38 -17.22 -11.19
C TYR A 75 4.06 -15.98 -12.06
N GLU A 76 2.78 -15.65 -12.28
CA GLU A 76 2.36 -14.50 -13.07
C GLU A 76 1.75 -13.44 -12.14
N LEU A 77 2.43 -12.30 -12.00
CA LEU A 77 1.92 -11.12 -11.30
C LEU A 77 1.36 -10.14 -12.33
N SER A 78 0.10 -9.79 -12.19
CA SER A 78 -0.60 -8.83 -13.05
C SER A 78 -1.17 -7.68 -12.23
N SER A 79 -1.56 -6.59 -12.91
CA SER A 79 -2.17 -5.41 -12.27
C SER A 79 -3.55 -5.14 -12.84
N PHE A 80 -4.47 -4.64 -12.00
CA PHE A 80 -5.78 -4.18 -12.47
C PHE A 80 -5.63 -2.88 -13.27
N VAL A 81 -6.27 -2.81 -14.44
CA VAL A 81 -6.16 -1.68 -15.36
C VAL A 81 -6.94 -0.45 -14.88
N HIS A 82 -8.12 -0.67 -14.27
CA HIS A 82 -9.04 0.38 -13.85
C HIS A 82 -9.17 0.51 -12.33
N ASN A 83 -8.22 -0.03 -11.57
CA ASN A 83 -8.23 0.02 -10.11
C ASN A 83 -6.81 0.20 -9.60
N ALA A 84 -6.60 1.18 -8.75
CA ALA A 84 -5.30 1.52 -8.19
C ALA A 84 -5.43 1.89 -6.71
N TRP A 85 -4.33 1.85 -6.00
CA TRP A 85 -4.20 2.48 -4.70
C TRP A 85 -3.99 3.99 -4.88
N ILE A 86 -4.38 4.81 -3.88
CA ILE A 86 -4.14 6.28 -3.89
C ILE A 86 -2.66 6.62 -3.70
N SER A 87 -1.86 5.68 -3.21
CA SER A 87 -0.41 5.78 -3.01
C SER A 87 0.18 4.38 -2.92
N SER A 88 1.50 4.24 -2.95
CA SER A 88 2.13 2.93 -2.79
C SER A 88 1.72 2.28 -1.45
N PRO A 89 1.63 0.94 -1.39
CA PRO A 89 1.29 0.23 -0.15
C PRO A 89 2.17 0.61 1.05
N ALA A 90 3.47 0.82 0.83
CA ALA A 90 4.40 1.23 1.87
C ALA A 90 4.03 2.60 2.48
N ASN A 91 3.71 3.58 1.62
CA ASN A 91 3.30 4.91 2.06
C ASN A 91 1.97 4.87 2.83
N MET A 92 1.02 4.06 2.40
CA MET A 92 -0.27 3.93 3.09
C MET A 92 -0.15 3.19 4.43
N LEU A 93 0.74 2.21 4.54
CA LEU A 93 0.97 1.45 5.78
C LEU A 93 1.66 2.28 6.86
N TYR A 94 2.52 3.23 6.48
CA TYR A 94 3.31 4.02 7.42
C TYR A 94 2.49 4.67 8.55
N PRO A 95 1.49 5.51 8.26
CA PRO A 95 0.66 6.12 9.31
C PRO A 95 -0.14 5.10 10.11
N LEU A 96 -0.52 3.97 9.53
CA LEU A 96 -1.32 2.93 10.19
C LEU A 96 -0.48 2.13 11.21
N ILE A 97 0.79 1.88 10.90
CA ILE A 97 1.75 1.28 11.82
C ILE A 97 1.99 2.21 13.03
N ILE A 98 2.23 3.48 12.78
CA ILE A 98 2.44 4.49 13.83
C ILE A 98 1.22 4.54 14.75
N GLN A 99 0.02 4.70 14.20
CA GLN A 99 -1.23 4.77 14.96
C GLN A 99 -1.46 3.50 15.78
N SER A 100 -1.20 2.32 15.19
CA SER A 100 -1.37 1.06 15.91
C SER A 100 -0.44 0.96 17.11
N LEU A 101 0.85 1.29 16.97
CA LEU A 101 1.82 1.27 18.06
C LEU A 101 1.47 2.30 19.15
N GLN A 102 1.03 3.51 18.77
CA GLN A 102 0.54 4.52 19.71
C GLN A 102 -0.67 4.01 20.52
N LYS A 103 -1.61 3.32 19.88
CA LYS A 103 -2.81 2.77 20.54
C LYS A 103 -2.50 1.66 21.54
N THR A 104 -1.38 0.94 21.39
CA THR A 104 -0.97 -0.09 22.37
C THR A 104 -0.82 0.46 23.78
N GLY A 105 -0.42 1.73 23.91
CA GLY A 105 -0.13 2.37 25.19
C GLY A 105 1.17 1.91 25.85
N TYR A 106 2.02 1.14 25.15
CA TYR A 106 3.28 0.62 25.69
C TYR A 106 4.38 1.68 25.71
N PHE A 107 4.64 2.32 24.59
CA PHE A 107 5.73 3.27 24.44
C PHE A 107 5.40 4.64 25.06
N PHE A 108 6.39 5.24 25.72
CA PHE A 108 6.32 6.64 26.12
C PHE A 108 6.15 7.55 24.92
N ALA A 109 6.97 7.33 23.88
CA ALA A 109 6.92 8.05 22.63
C ALA A 109 7.02 7.09 21.43
N VAL A 110 6.17 7.31 20.43
CA VAL A 110 6.25 6.68 19.11
C VAL A 110 6.56 7.80 18.13
N ALA A 111 7.79 7.87 17.68
CA ALA A 111 8.32 8.90 16.82
C ALA A 111 8.34 8.46 15.36
N SER A 112 8.31 9.41 14.44
CA SER A 112 8.37 9.18 12.99
C SER A 112 9.05 10.37 12.30
N GLY A 113 9.72 10.12 11.17
CA GLY A 113 10.39 11.14 10.38
C GLY A 113 11.88 11.33 10.70
N PRO A 114 12.55 12.26 9.97
CA PRO A 114 14.01 12.34 9.94
C PRO A 114 14.65 13.02 11.17
N TYR A 115 13.85 13.56 12.11
CA TYR A 115 14.35 14.45 13.16
C TYR A 115 14.48 13.79 14.54
N VAL A 116 14.47 12.46 14.60
CA VAL A 116 14.50 11.77 15.90
C VAL A 116 15.84 11.06 16.10
N ASP A 117 16.81 11.81 16.58
CA ASP A 117 18.16 11.30 16.86
C ASP A 117 18.27 10.53 18.21
N LYS A 118 17.19 10.42 18.99
CA LYS A 118 17.22 9.91 20.37
C LYS A 118 16.00 9.08 20.72
N ALA A 119 15.70 8.05 19.94
CA ALA A 119 14.80 6.99 20.38
C ALA A 119 15.62 5.80 20.88
N ASP A 120 15.06 5.00 21.79
CA ASP A 120 15.74 3.80 22.31
C ASP A 120 15.77 2.69 21.25
N TYR A 121 14.68 2.55 20.49
CA TYR A 121 14.53 1.51 19.47
C TYR A 121 14.08 2.09 18.11
N ARG A 122 14.38 1.33 17.05
CA ARG A 122 13.91 1.62 15.69
C ARG A 122 13.18 0.41 15.12
N LEU A 123 12.04 0.65 14.50
CA LEU A 123 11.31 -0.32 13.70
C LEU A 123 11.48 -0.01 12.22
N ASP A 124 12.12 -0.90 11.50
CA ASP A 124 12.21 -0.90 10.03
C ASP A 124 11.24 -1.95 9.48
N THR A 125 10.48 -1.59 8.44
CA THR A 125 9.54 -2.50 7.80
C THR A 125 9.71 -2.49 6.28
N GLN A 126 9.45 -3.64 5.64
CA GLN A 126 9.50 -3.79 4.19
C GLN A 126 8.28 -4.55 3.70
N VAL A 127 7.51 -3.93 2.82
CA VAL A 127 6.37 -4.56 2.14
C VAL A 127 6.92 -5.52 1.07
N ILE A 128 6.71 -6.81 1.29
CA ILE A 128 7.14 -7.86 0.36
C ILE A 128 6.07 -8.10 -0.68
N ALA A 129 4.80 -8.17 -0.27
CA ALA A 129 3.67 -8.39 -1.17
C ALA A 129 2.38 -7.75 -0.62
N LEU A 130 1.60 -7.18 -1.52
CA LEU A 130 0.17 -6.89 -1.34
C LEU A 130 -0.54 -7.22 -2.65
N GLN A 131 -1.28 -8.33 -2.68
CA GLN A 131 -1.86 -8.85 -3.90
C GLN A 131 -3.14 -9.62 -3.63
N GLN A 132 -4.04 -9.70 -4.63
CA GLN A 132 -5.21 -10.57 -4.60
C GLN A 132 -4.91 -11.88 -5.32
N ASN A 133 -5.04 -12.99 -4.61
CA ASN A 133 -4.77 -14.33 -5.14
C ASN A 133 -6.07 -15.01 -5.58
N PHE A 134 -6.23 -15.22 -6.89
CA PHE A 134 -7.37 -15.91 -7.52
C PHE A 134 -7.12 -17.39 -7.77
N LEU A 135 -5.96 -17.94 -7.36
CA LEU A 135 -5.70 -19.39 -7.44
C LEU A 135 -6.50 -20.18 -6.41
N VAL A 136 -7.10 -19.49 -5.45
CA VAL A 136 -7.98 -20.04 -4.41
C VAL A 136 -9.39 -19.48 -4.54
N LYS A 137 -10.37 -20.20 -4.00
CA LYS A 137 -11.77 -19.76 -3.99
C LYS A 137 -12.37 -19.85 -2.58
N PRO A 138 -12.99 -18.77 -2.07
CA PRO A 138 -12.97 -17.42 -2.66
C PRO A 138 -11.53 -16.90 -2.81
N SER A 139 -11.31 -15.92 -3.70
CA SER A 139 -10.01 -15.26 -3.81
C SER A 139 -9.60 -14.69 -2.45
N ALA A 140 -8.31 -14.53 -2.22
CA ALA A 140 -7.80 -14.01 -0.95
C ALA A 140 -6.79 -12.88 -1.18
N THR A 141 -6.82 -11.86 -0.33
CA THR A 141 -5.74 -10.87 -0.28
C THR A 141 -4.62 -11.40 0.59
N GLU A 142 -3.41 -11.30 0.08
CA GLU A 142 -2.15 -11.65 0.74
C GLU A 142 -1.35 -10.38 1.00
N LEU A 143 -1.01 -10.13 2.26
CA LEU A 143 -0.16 -9.05 2.69
C LEU A 143 1.02 -9.65 3.45
N VAL A 144 2.24 -9.39 2.98
CA VAL A 144 3.47 -9.89 3.60
C VAL A 144 4.40 -8.72 3.88
N VAL A 145 4.81 -8.58 5.14
CA VAL A 145 5.72 -7.52 5.59
C VAL A 145 6.83 -8.13 6.41
N LYS A 146 8.07 -7.78 6.11
CA LYS A 146 9.23 -8.01 6.97
C LYS A 146 9.35 -6.87 7.96
N ALA A 147 9.57 -7.18 9.22
CA ALA A 147 9.82 -6.23 10.29
C ALA A 147 11.15 -6.55 10.98
N MET A 148 11.89 -5.50 11.35
CA MET A 148 13.15 -5.58 12.06
C MET A 148 13.15 -4.52 13.17
N VAL A 149 13.50 -4.92 14.40
CA VAL A 149 13.63 -4.03 15.54
C VAL A 149 15.12 -3.94 15.89
N THR A 150 15.60 -2.71 15.99
CA THR A 150 17.01 -2.38 16.31
C THR A 150 17.07 -1.55 17.58
N HIS A 151 17.94 -1.90 18.50
CA HIS A 151 18.33 -1.04 19.62
C HIS A 151 19.29 0.03 19.08
N ILE A 152 18.99 1.31 19.30
CA ILE A 152 19.66 2.40 18.57
C ILE A 152 21.07 2.65 19.12
N ASP A 153 21.26 2.64 20.43
CA ASP A 153 22.53 3.02 21.06
C ASP A 153 23.73 2.18 20.60
N ASP A 154 23.52 0.87 20.44
CA ASP A 154 24.55 -0.07 20.00
C ASP A 154 24.34 -0.57 18.57
N ASN A 155 23.30 -0.08 17.88
CA ASN A 155 22.88 -0.47 16.52
C ASN A 155 22.67 -1.99 16.37
N ARG A 156 22.25 -2.67 17.44
CA ARG A 156 22.05 -4.12 17.47
C ARG A 156 20.64 -4.49 17.05
N VAL A 157 20.52 -5.36 16.06
CA VAL A 157 19.21 -5.95 15.68
C VAL A 157 18.79 -6.92 16.78
N ILE A 158 17.70 -6.61 17.47
CA ILE A 158 17.18 -7.43 18.58
C ILE A 158 16.16 -8.46 18.12
N ALA A 159 15.42 -8.18 17.04
CA ALA A 159 14.46 -9.12 16.48
C ALA A 159 14.19 -8.83 15.00
N SER A 160 13.91 -9.89 14.24
CA SER A 160 13.42 -9.79 12.87
C SER A 160 12.37 -10.85 12.60
N ARG A 161 11.30 -10.50 11.86
CA ARG A 161 10.20 -11.42 11.52
C ARG A 161 9.56 -11.06 10.19
N VAL A 162 9.13 -12.07 9.44
CA VAL A 162 8.18 -11.90 8.34
C VAL A 162 6.78 -12.20 8.88
N ILE A 163 5.87 -11.24 8.72
CA ILE A 163 4.47 -11.32 9.13
C ILE A 163 3.63 -11.42 7.87
N SER A 164 2.85 -12.50 7.75
CA SER A 164 1.97 -12.76 6.61
C SER A 164 0.52 -12.78 7.08
N GLN A 165 -0.33 -12.12 6.31
CA GLN A 165 -1.79 -12.14 6.48
C GLN A 165 -2.43 -12.59 5.18
N ARG A 166 -3.38 -13.53 5.27
CA ARG A 166 -4.16 -14.00 4.15
C ARG A 166 -5.63 -13.96 4.53
N ILE A 167 -6.37 -13.07 3.87
CA ILE A 167 -7.78 -12.80 4.20
C ILE A 167 -8.64 -13.13 2.98
N PRO A 168 -9.64 -14.02 3.09
CA PRO A 168 -10.60 -14.29 2.02
C PRO A 168 -11.34 -13.01 1.61
N CYS A 169 -11.47 -12.80 0.31
CA CYS A 169 -12.22 -11.69 -0.24
C CYS A 169 -13.73 -11.98 -0.14
N PRO A 170 -14.56 -11.01 0.25
CA PRO A 170 -16.02 -11.20 0.29
C PRO A 170 -16.60 -11.40 -1.11
N THR A 171 -15.93 -10.89 -2.14
CA THR A 171 -16.28 -11.10 -3.56
C THR A 171 -15.00 -11.23 -4.38
N ASP A 172 -15.05 -11.97 -5.50
CA ASP A 172 -13.93 -12.13 -6.43
C ASP A 172 -13.80 -10.91 -7.37
N THR A 173 -13.77 -9.71 -6.79
CA THR A 173 -13.65 -8.41 -7.48
C THR A 173 -12.48 -7.60 -6.91
N PRO A 174 -11.96 -6.58 -7.63
CA PRO A 174 -10.95 -5.67 -7.08
C PRO A 174 -11.40 -5.03 -5.76
N TYR A 175 -12.65 -4.60 -5.65
CA TYR A 175 -13.19 -4.02 -4.43
C TYR A 175 -13.28 -5.04 -3.27
N GLY A 176 -13.62 -6.30 -3.57
CA GLY A 176 -13.52 -7.39 -2.58
C GLY A 176 -12.10 -7.57 -2.07
N GLY A 177 -11.10 -7.41 -2.96
CA GLY A 177 -9.68 -7.37 -2.61
C GLY A 177 -9.33 -6.21 -1.68
N VAL A 178 -9.89 -5.01 -1.92
CA VAL A 178 -9.69 -3.83 -1.04
C VAL A 178 -10.24 -4.07 0.36
N ILE A 179 -11.45 -4.63 0.49
CA ILE A 179 -12.04 -4.97 1.79
C ILE A 179 -11.16 -5.96 2.55
N ALA A 180 -10.69 -7.01 1.86
CA ALA A 180 -9.80 -8.00 2.47
C ALA A 180 -8.43 -7.41 2.81
N ALA A 181 -7.89 -6.50 1.99
CA ALA A 181 -6.63 -5.79 2.27
C ALA A 181 -6.71 -4.96 3.55
N ASN A 182 -7.79 -4.23 3.77
CA ASN A 182 -7.98 -3.46 5.00
C ASN A 182 -8.06 -4.37 6.24
N LYS A 183 -8.73 -5.52 6.16
CA LYS A 183 -8.72 -6.53 7.23
C LYS A 183 -7.32 -7.13 7.44
N ALA A 184 -6.57 -7.37 6.36
CA ALA A 184 -5.21 -7.86 6.45
C ALA A 184 -4.29 -6.84 7.15
N VAL A 185 -4.44 -5.55 6.86
CA VAL A 185 -3.68 -4.48 7.52
C VAL A 185 -4.03 -4.37 9.00
N GLN A 186 -5.30 -4.49 9.36
CA GLN A 186 -5.72 -4.49 10.76
C GLN A 186 -5.07 -5.67 11.53
N ALA A 187 -5.09 -6.86 10.96
CA ALA A 187 -4.46 -8.05 11.57
C ALA A 187 -2.92 -7.93 11.58
N LEU A 188 -2.32 -7.41 10.49
CA LEU A 188 -0.89 -7.17 10.41
C LEU A 188 -0.43 -6.22 11.52
N THR A 189 -1.08 -5.07 11.67
CA THR A 189 -0.68 -4.04 12.65
C THR A 189 -0.86 -4.52 14.09
N ALA A 190 -1.84 -5.37 14.38
CA ALA A 190 -1.99 -6.05 15.67
C ALA A 190 -0.80 -6.98 15.96
N ASN A 191 -0.48 -7.87 15.02
CA ASN A 191 0.61 -8.84 15.16
C ASN A 191 1.98 -8.14 15.21
N LEU A 192 2.17 -7.08 14.42
CA LEU A 192 3.38 -6.26 14.42
C LEU A 192 3.58 -5.59 15.77
N SER A 193 2.53 -4.99 16.34
CA SER A 193 2.60 -4.33 17.64
C SER A 193 2.98 -5.32 18.75
N LEU A 194 2.39 -6.51 18.76
CA LEU A 194 2.76 -7.57 19.71
C LEU A 194 4.21 -8.04 19.52
N PHE A 195 4.65 -8.22 18.27
CA PHE A 195 6.03 -8.60 17.96
C PHE A 195 7.03 -7.57 18.50
N VAL A 196 6.80 -6.28 18.20
CA VAL A 196 7.68 -5.18 18.63
C VAL A 196 7.74 -5.08 20.15
N ILE A 197 6.59 -5.10 20.84
CA ILE A 197 6.53 -5.02 22.30
C ILE A 197 7.26 -6.20 22.95
N ASN A 198 7.08 -7.42 22.43
CA ASN A 198 7.76 -8.59 22.96
C ASN A 198 9.28 -8.51 22.73
N ALA A 199 9.72 -8.06 21.56
CA ALA A 199 11.14 -7.87 21.27
C ALA A 199 11.80 -6.90 22.26
N VAL A 200 11.18 -5.74 22.47
CA VAL A 200 11.67 -4.71 23.41
C VAL A 200 11.67 -5.22 24.85
N LYS A 201 10.62 -5.93 25.30
CA LYS A 201 10.56 -6.50 26.64
C LYS A 201 11.65 -7.55 26.95
N HIS A 202 12.09 -8.26 25.93
CA HIS A 202 13.15 -9.27 26.10
C HIS A 202 14.55 -8.68 26.04
N ASP A 203 14.69 -7.46 25.55
CA ASP A 203 15.95 -6.72 25.45
C ASP A 203 16.20 -5.80 26.67
N SER A 204 15.14 -5.38 27.36
CA SER A 204 15.18 -4.56 28.60
C SER A 204 15.41 -5.42 29.81
#